data_14982b4070c19c7f0b668d0e666832d3
#
_entry.id   14982b4070c19c7f0b668d0e666832d3
#
_cell.length_a   1.000
_cell.length_b   1.000
_cell.length_c   1.000
_cell.angle_alpha   90.00
_cell.angle_beta   90.00
_cell.angle_gamma   90.00
#
_symmetry.space_group_name_H-M   'P 1'
#
loop_
_entity.id
_entity.type
_entity.pdbx_description
1 polymer ?
#
loop_
_entity_poly.entity_id
_entity_poly.type
_entity_poly.pdbx_seq_one_letter_code
_entity_poly.pdbx_strand_id
1 'polypeptide(L)'
;MLAAIPTIGAASTMRIPESRHALAPALSMLLAGGLLGAAVPASAAKPLLTVKVDASTTATVTRADGNHVLVRLSPDNTTQKLEVGVSDEDANTQYGSGDYNFDGHQDLAFSATLGMVNERYQVYLFDAASRRFVPLRLAPGSDKLGNCGDLTNLDAKPAEHTLYSSCRSGPIWYTDAYRYRADGVLYLYQASRELPQEVQDLVDGKPDDGPASLLVSHDASGKAIGRKPQAYGGGEASITVAVPKLALHERPHEGPTRRYVVAGDKLALVGANDATTWLQVRFSNPRAGAIVGWIKVSEASAPARNAAASDTAQP
;
A
#
# COMPACT_ATOMS: atom_id res chain seq x y z
N MET A 1 -34.08 -25.49 34.17
CA MET A 1 -33.49 -26.77 34.60
C MET A 1 -32.04 -26.50 34.96
N LEU A 2 -31.78 -26.55 36.26
CA LEU A 2 -30.44 -26.48 36.89
C LEU A 2 -29.75 -27.85 36.77
N ALA A 3 -28.44 -27.86 36.61
CA ALA A 3 -27.51 -28.86 37.13
C ALA A 3 -26.08 -28.29 36.88
N ALA A 4 -25.39 -27.85 37.84
CA ALA A 4 -24.72 -28.46 39.01
C ALA A 4 -23.23 -28.74 38.70
N ILE A 5 -22.39 -28.01 39.42
CA ILE A 5 -20.91 -28.10 39.56
C ILE A 5 -20.53 -29.38 40.30
N PRO A 6 -19.33 -29.94 40.15
CA PRO A 6 -18.61 -30.36 41.34
C PRO A 6 -17.19 -29.78 41.48
N THR A 7 -16.97 -29.29 42.70
CA THR A 7 -15.71 -29.05 43.38
C THR A 7 -15.16 -30.36 43.98
N ILE A 8 -13.88 -30.33 44.37
CA ILE A 8 -13.11 -31.16 45.33
C ILE A 8 -11.83 -31.69 44.62
N GLY A 9 -10.62 -31.60 45.14
CA GLY A 9 -10.11 -31.20 46.44
C GLY A 9 -8.66 -31.57 46.59
N ALA A 10 -8.10 -30.95 47.59
CA ALA A 10 -7.06 -31.41 48.51
C ALA A 10 -5.59 -31.38 48.12
N ALA A 11 -4.91 -30.55 48.86
CA ALA A 11 -3.49 -30.42 49.08
C ALA A 11 -2.79 -31.67 49.60
N SER A 12 -1.54 -31.87 49.18
CA SER A 12 -0.62 -32.75 49.87
C SER A 12 0.68 -32.01 50.16
N THR A 13 0.87 -31.76 51.45
CA THR A 13 2.10 -31.21 52.05
C THR A 13 3.11 -32.33 52.22
N MET A 14 4.31 -32.14 51.64
CA MET A 14 5.45 -33.02 51.90
C MET A 14 6.49 -32.29 52.73
N ARG A 15 6.75 -32.83 53.94
CA ARG A 15 7.73 -32.34 54.92
C ARG A 15 9.13 -32.78 54.54
N ILE A 16 10.08 -31.85 54.72
CA ILE A 16 11.53 -32.08 54.65
C ILE A 16 12.03 -32.50 56.02
N PRO A 17 12.90 -33.49 56.17
CA PRO A 17 13.61 -33.74 57.45
C PRO A 17 14.93 -32.93 57.52
N GLU A 18 15.07 -32.26 58.66
CA GLU A 18 16.36 -31.68 59.12
C GLU A 18 17.34 -32.77 59.47
N SER A 19 18.59 -32.64 59.02
CA SER A 19 19.73 -33.32 59.65
C SER A 19 20.81 -32.34 60.03
N ARG A 20 21.01 -32.20 61.33
CA ARG A 20 22.10 -31.46 61.97
C ARG A 20 23.36 -32.34 61.96
N HIS A 21 24.50 -31.80 61.52
CA HIS A 21 25.80 -32.26 61.94
C HIS A 21 26.78 -31.10 62.15
N ALA A 22 27.53 -31.28 63.20
CA ALA A 22 28.27 -30.31 63.96
C ALA A 22 29.62 -29.86 63.34
N LEU A 23 30.06 -28.72 63.87
CA LEU A 23 31.28 -27.99 63.77
C LEU A 23 32.61 -28.78 63.74
N ALA A 24 33.56 -28.26 62.91
CA ALA A 24 34.96 -28.10 63.30
C ALA A 24 35.59 -26.95 62.52
N PRO A 25 36.39 -26.08 63.15
CA PRO A 25 37.02 -24.93 62.50
C PRO A 25 38.40 -25.30 61.94
N ALA A 26 38.63 -25.04 60.66
CA ALA A 26 39.96 -25.00 60.05
C ALA A 26 40.29 -23.62 59.59
N LEU A 27 41.26 -23.05 60.24
CA LEU A 27 41.96 -21.78 59.97
C LEU A 27 42.75 -21.93 58.67
N SER A 28 42.40 -21.20 57.61
CA SER A 28 43.23 -21.12 56.41
C SER A 28 43.29 -19.70 55.89
N MET A 29 44.53 -19.24 55.73
CA MET A 29 45.01 -17.92 55.32
C MET A 29 44.35 -17.40 54.05
N LEU A 30 43.89 -16.16 54.11
CA LEU A 30 43.53 -15.34 52.94
C LEU A 30 44.79 -14.99 52.15
N LEU A 31 44.94 -15.51 50.95
CA LEU A 31 45.68 -14.86 49.88
C LEU A 31 44.66 -14.05 49.08
N ALA A 32 44.63 -12.75 49.27
CA ALA A 32 43.88 -11.81 48.43
C ALA A 32 44.64 -11.62 47.12
N GLY A 33 44.35 -12.52 46.16
CA GLY A 33 44.71 -12.31 44.77
C GLY A 33 43.64 -11.45 44.09
N GLY A 34 43.88 -10.14 43.99
CA GLY A 34 43.04 -9.24 43.22
C GLY A 34 43.09 -9.59 41.74
N LEU A 35 42.07 -10.31 41.21
CA LEU A 35 41.78 -10.32 39.79
C LEU A 35 41.19 -8.95 39.41
N LEU A 36 42.07 -8.04 38.97
CA LEU A 36 41.65 -6.93 38.13
C LEU A 36 41.11 -7.52 36.81
N GLY A 37 39.81 -7.83 36.79
CA GLY A 37 39.10 -8.13 35.55
C GLY A 37 39.15 -6.89 34.67
N ALA A 38 40.06 -6.88 33.70
CA ALA A 38 40.02 -5.90 32.62
C ALA A 38 38.69 -6.07 31.92
N ALA A 39 37.77 -5.13 32.16
CA ALA A 39 36.55 -5.02 31.37
C ALA A 39 36.98 -4.77 29.91
N VAL A 40 36.93 -5.81 29.10
CA VAL A 40 37.11 -5.68 27.65
C VAL A 40 36.00 -4.76 27.19
N PRO A 41 36.28 -3.59 26.60
CA PRO A 41 35.22 -2.73 26.07
C PRO A 41 34.49 -3.53 25.02
N ALA A 42 33.22 -3.77 25.26
CA ALA A 42 32.34 -4.36 24.24
C ALA A 42 32.45 -3.48 23.00
N SER A 43 33.05 -4.00 21.94
CA SER A 43 33.15 -3.31 20.66
C SER A 43 31.72 -2.93 20.25
N ALA A 44 31.42 -1.63 20.28
CA ALA A 44 30.12 -1.14 19.91
C ALA A 44 29.85 -1.55 18.46
N ALA A 45 28.81 -2.33 18.24
CA ALA A 45 28.44 -2.77 16.90
C ALA A 45 28.26 -1.53 15.99
N LYS A 46 28.82 -1.59 14.79
CA LYS A 46 28.70 -0.49 13.81
C LYS A 46 27.22 -0.23 13.53
N PRO A 47 26.75 1.03 13.63
CA PRO A 47 25.37 1.37 13.28
C PRO A 47 25.03 1.01 11.83
N LEU A 48 23.87 0.42 11.62
CA LEU A 48 23.26 0.22 10.31
C LEU A 48 22.70 1.55 9.78
N LEU A 49 22.12 2.35 10.70
CA LEU A 49 21.52 3.64 10.39
C LEU A 49 21.58 4.54 11.64
N THR A 50 21.76 5.84 11.43
CA THR A 50 21.56 6.88 12.45
C THR A 50 20.66 7.95 11.87
N VAL A 51 19.56 8.26 12.55
CA VAL A 51 18.51 9.17 12.09
C VAL A 51 18.25 10.24 13.14
N LYS A 52 18.17 11.49 12.71
CA LYS A 52 17.65 12.59 13.52
C LYS A 52 16.13 12.57 13.40
N VAL A 53 15.45 11.97 14.37
CA VAL A 53 13.99 11.81 14.38
C VAL A 53 13.27 13.15 14.44
N ASP A 54 13.74 14.03 15.36
CA ASP A 54 13.28 15.41 15.51
C ASP A 54 14.43 16.32 16.00
N ALA A 55 14.13 17.55 16.41
CA ALA A 55 15.16 18.51 16.88
C ALA A 55 15.97 17.98 18.09
N SER A 56 15.39 17.14 18.93
CA SER A 56 15.91 16.66 20.22
C SER A 56 16.25 15.17 20.24
N THR A 57 15.69 14.39 19.33
CA THR A 57 15.75 12.92 19.35
C THR A 57 16.58 12.38 18.19
N THR A 58 17.52 11.50 18.49
CA THR A 58 18.27 10.73 17.48
C THR A 58 18.07 9.24 17.73
N ALA A 59 17.75 8.49 16.68
CA ALA A 59 17.67 7.03 16.69
C ALA A 59 18.93 6.43 16.09
N THR A 60 19.54 5.45 16.77
CA THR A 60 20.64 4.64 16.28
C THR A 60 20.19 3.21 16.15
N VAL A 61 20.24 2.67 14.93
CA VAL A 61 19.83 1.31 14.58
C VAL A 61 21.07 0.43 14.49
N THR A 62 21.11 -0.67 15.22
CA THR A 62 22.18 -1.67 15.17
C THR A 62 21.61 -3.06 14.98
N ARG A 63 22.38 -3.99 14.44
CA ARG A 63 21.95 -5.39 14.34
C ARG A 63 21.84 -5.99 15.75
N ALA A 64 20.71 -6.65 16.02
CA ALA A 64 20.50 -7.37 17.28
C ALA A 64 20.78 -8.88 17.10
N ASP A 65 19.89 -9.57 16.43
CA ASP A 65 20.00 -11.00 16.12
C ASP A 65 19.15 -11.33 14.88
N GLY A 66 19.49 -12.38 14.14
CA GLY A 66 18.72 -12.88 13.00
C GLY A 66 18.05 -11.79 12.18
N ASN A 67 16.74 -11.74 12.30
CA ASN A 67 15.86 -10.77 11.63
C ASN A 67 15.43 -9.60 12.53
N HIS A 68 16.24 -9.20 13.53
CA HIS A 68 15.92 -8.08 14.39
C HIS A 68 17.03 -7.03 14.41
N VAL A 69 16.60 -5.80 14.65
CA VAL A 69 17.45 -4.66 14.96
C VAL A 69 17.15 -4.12 16.35
N LEU A 70 18.16 -3.53 16.97
CA LEU A 70 18.03 -2.77 18.21
C LEU A 70 18.07 -1.28 17.84
N VAL A 71 17.04 -0.55 18.19
CA VAL A 71 16.96 0.91 18.05
C VAL A 71 17.19 1.52 19.42
N ARG A 72 18.17 2.43 19.51
CA ARG A 72 18.44 3.23 20.70
C ARG A 72 18.10 4.68 20.43
N LEU A 73 17.34 5.31 21.32
CA LEU A 73 17.01 6.73 21.26
C LEU A 73 17.95 7.52 22.19
N SER A 74 18.45 8.65 21.69
CA SER A 74 19.19 9.64 22.46
C SER A 74 18.28 10.88 22.67
N PRO A 75 18.34 11.59 23.84
CA PRO A 75 19.35 11.46 24.90
C PRO A 75 19.03 10.44 26.00
N ASP A 76 17.81 9.95 26.11
CA ASP A 76 17.33 9.12 27.22
C ASP A 76 17.83 7.68 27.21
N ASN A 77 18.51 7.26 26.15
CA ASN A 77 19.06 5.91 25.97
C ASN A 77 18.03 4.78 26.02
N THR A 78 16.74 5.07 25.81
CA THR A 78 15.71 4.03 25.66
C THR A 78 16.05 3.13 24.49
N THR A 79 15.70 1.85 24.60
CA THR A 79 15.98 0.86 23.56
C THR A 79 14.71 0.11 23.18
N GLN A 80 14.63 -0.25 21.90
CA GLN A 80 13.53 -1.02 21.35
C GLN A 80 14.09 -2.04 20.36
N LYS A 81 13.61 -3.29 20.45
CA LYS A 81 13.89 -4.33 19.46
C LYS A 81 12.78 -4.31 18.41
N LEU A 82 13.15 -4.23 17.13
CA LEU A 82 12.22 -4.25 15.99
C LEU A 82 12.52 -5.45 15.12
N GLU A 83 11.47 -6.07 14.59
CA GLU A 83 11.57 -7.13 13.61
C GLU A 83 11.87 -6.55 12.22
N VAL A 84 12.71 -7.22 11.45
CA VAL A 84 12.99 -6.93 10.05
C VAL A 84 12.39 -8.06 9.21
N GLY A 85 11.20 -7.82 8.68
CA GLY A 85 10.43 -8.80 7.90
C GLY A 85 10.67 -8.73 6.39
N VAL A 86 11.61 -7.88 5.93
CA VAL A 86 11.95 -7.73 4.52
C VAL A 86 13.42 -8.07 4.28
N SER A 87 13.68 -8.91 3.28
CA SER A 87 15.02 -9.22 2.77
C SER A 87 14.93 -9.61 1.31
N ASP A 88 16.03 -9.42 0.58
CA ASP A 88 16.19 -9.95 -0.78
C ASP A 88 16.58 -11.44 -0.77
N GLU A 89 16.84 -12.00 -1.94
CA GLU A 89 17.25 -13.41 -2.10
C GLU A 89 18.58 -13.74 -1.42
N ASP A 90 19.46 -12.74 -1.24
CA ASP A 90 20.76 -12.86 -0.57
C ASP A 90 20.67 -12.50 0.94
N ALA A 91 19.48 -12.37 1.49
CA ALA A 91 19.20 -11.96 2.87
C ALA A 91 19.68 -10.54 3.22
N ASN A 92 19.82 -9.64 2.22
CA ASN A 92 20.15 -8.25 2.46
C ASN A 92 18.89 -7.42 2.73
N THR A 93 19.06 -6.39 3.57
CA THR A 93 18.05 -5.38 3.88
C THR A 93 18.70 -4.02 3.83
N GLN A 94 18.03 -3.06 3.23
CA GLN A 94 18.39 -1.66 3.25
C GLN A 94 17.69 -0.97 4.43
N TYR A 95 18.36 0.03 5.02
CA TYR A 95 17.85 0.76 6.17
C TYR A 95 17.80 2.25 5.82
N GLY A 96 16.62 2.83 5.93
CA GLY A 96 16.36 4.22 5.59
C GLY A 96 15.43 4.92 6.57
N SER A 97 15.17 6.19 6.31
CA SER A 97 14.23 7.00 7.07
C SER A 97 13.48 7.98 6.18
N GLY A 98 12.31 8.40 6.62
CA GLY A 98 11.47 9.39 5.98
C GLY A 98 10.30 9.73 6.90
N ASP A 99 9.60 10.82 6.61
CA ASP A 99 8.35 11.15 7.28
C ASP A 99 7.20 10.53 6.46
N TYR A 100 6.81 9.31 6.84
CA TYR A 100 5.81 8.52 6.10
C TYR A 100 4.38 8.77 6.57
N ASN A 101 4.18 9.40 7.73
CA ASN A 101 2.84 9.75 8.23
C ASN A 101 2.56 11.26 8.24
N PHE A 102 3.54 12.08 7.79
CA PHE A 102 3.42 13.53 7.63
C PHE A 102 3.22 14.27 8.95
N ASP A 103 3.81 13.75 10.06
CA ASP A 103 3.74 14.35 11.38
C ASP A 103 4.96 15.21 11.75
N GLY A 104 5.96 15.28 10.86
CA GLY A 104 7.19 16.04 11.02
C GLY A 104 8.32 15.28 11.75
N HIS A 105 8.10 14.03 12.12
CA HIS A 105 9.15 13.16 12.67
C HIS A 105 9.68 12.22 11.59
N GLN A 106 10.94 11.82 11.74
CA GLN A 106 11.50 10.80 10.85
C GLN A 106 11.16 9.40 11.38
N ASP A 107 10.57 8.63 10.51
CA ASP A 107 10.22 7.23 10.67
C ASP A 107 11.36 6.33 10.19
N LEU A 108 11.31 5.05 10.49
CA LEU A 108 12.25 4.05 9.98
C LEU A 108 11.61 3.26 8.84
N ALA A 109 12.36 3.06 7.77
CA ALA A 109 11.97 2.19 6.66
C ALA A 109 13.04 1.11 6.45
N PHE A 110 12.62 -0.13 6.43
CA PHE A 110 13.44 -1.28 6.03
C PHE A 110 12.94 -1.72 4.66
N SER A 111 13.85 -1.91 3.71
CA SER A 111 13.46 -2.27 2.36
C SER A 111 14.36 -3.36 1.81
N ALA A 112 13.85 -4.08 0.82
CA ALA A 112 14.58 -5.11 0.12
C ALA A 112 14.08 -5.24 -1.33
N THR A 113 15.01 -5.52 -2.24
CA THR A 113 14.71 -5.72 -3.64
C THR A 113 13.83 -6.96 -3.83
N LEU A 114 12.78 -6.81 -4.61
CA LEU A 114 11.87 -7.87 -5.02
C LEU A 114 11.92 -7.99 -6.55
N GLY A 115 12.62 -8.98 -7.04
CA GLY A 115 12.92 -9.12 -8.47
C GLY A 115 13.88 -8.04 -8.95
N MET A 116 13.64 -7.48 -10.13
CA MET A 116 14.60 -6.58 -10.81
C MET A 116 14.40 -5.09 -10.52
N VAL A 117 13.17 -4.66 -10.25
CA VAL A 117 12.81 -3.23 -10.24
C VAL A 117 11.87 -2.84 -9.10
N ASN A 118 11.34 -3.81 -8.37
CA ASN A 118 10.50 -3.55 -7.22
C ASN A 118 11.33 -3.59 -5.94
N GLU A 119 11.05 -2.69 -5.00
CA GLU A 119 11.64 -2.65 -3.68
C GLU A 119 10.51 -2.66 -2.65
N ARG A 120 10.43 -3.72 -1.86
CA ARG A 120 9.39 -3.86 -0.83
C ARG A 120 9.81 -3.14 0.44
N TYR A 121 8.86 -2.47 1.07
CA TYR A 121 9.06 -1.64 2.26
C TYR A 121 8.34 -2.21 3.49
N GLN A 122 9.00 -2.11 4.62
CA GLN A 122 8.44 -2.25 5.96
C GLN A 122 8.73 -0.96 6.73
N VAL A 123 7.68 -0.28 7.18
CA VAL A 123 7.80 1.04 7.81
C VAL A 123 7.40 0.95 9.28
N TYR A 124 8.19 1.61 10.13
CA TYR A 124 7.92 1.83 11.54
C TYR A 124 7.81 3.34 11.79
N LEU A 125 6.62 3.79 12.17
CA LEU A 125 6.30 5.19 12.45
C LEU A 125 6.78 5.56 13.86
N PHE A 126 7.35 6.74 14.02
CA PHE A 126 7.72 7.25 15.34
C PHE A 126 6.49 7.83 16.05
N ASP A 127 6.08 7.20 17.14
CA ASP A 127 5.05 7.73 18.03
C ASP A 127 5.71 8.64 19.09
N ALA A 128 5.55 9.94 18.92
CA ALA A 128 6.13 10.94 19.81
C ALA A 128 5.57 10.85 21.26
N ALA A 129 4.34 10.38 21.45
CA ALA A 129 3.74 10.26 22.78
C ALA A 129 4.36 9.13 23.59
N SER A 130 4.57 7.98 23.00
CA SER A 130 5.23 6.84 23.66
C SER A 130 6.75 6.83 23.48
N ARG A 131 7.29 7.70 22.61
CA ARG A 131 8.70 7.72 22.18
C ARG A 131 9.15 6.34 21.68
N ARG A 132 8.38 5.72 20.82
CA ARG A 132 8.62 4.39 20.26
C ARG A 132 8.31 4.37 18.77
N PHE A 133 8.98 3.46 18.09
CA PHE A 133 8.63 3.12 16.71
C PHE A 133 7.54 2.04 16.72
N VAL A 134 6.45 2.29 16.03
CA VAL A 134 5.31 1.38 15.89
C VAL A 134 5.13 0.98 14.42
N PRO A 135 4.76 -0.27 14.12
CA PRO A 135 4.59 -0.66 12.72
C PRO A 135 3.48 0.14 12.05
N LEU A 136 3.75 0.62 10.84
CA LEU A 136 2.71 1.18 9.96
C LEU A 136 1.62 0.14 9.74
N ARG A 137 0.36 0.52 9.88
CA ARG A 137 -0.80 -0.37 9.74
C ARG A 137 -1.62 -0.01 8.52
N LEU A 138 -1.83 -1.00 7.65
CA LEU A 138 -2.78 -0.90 6.55
C LEU A 138 -4.20 -1.25 7.03
N ALA A 139 -5.19 -0.56 6.51
CA ALA A 139 -6.58 -0.91 6.72
C ALA A 139 -6.87 -2.31 6.12
N PRO A 140 -7.65 -3.15 6.80
CA PRO A 140 -7.98 -4.48 6.30
C PRO A 140 -8.55 -4.44 4.88
N GLY A 141 -8.01 -5.26 3.99
CA GLY A 141 -8.44 -5.36 2.61
C GLY A 141 -7.82 -4.34 1.65
N SER A 142 -7.06 -3.34 2.13
CA SER A 142 -6.37 -2.38 1.25
C SER A 142 -5.38 -3.06 0.31
N ASP A 143 -4.73 -4.12 0.77
CA ASP A 143 -3.84 -4.98 -0.02
C ASP A 143 -4.53 -5.66 -1.21
N LYS A 144 -5.84 -5.90 -1.12
CA LYS A 144 -6.65 -6.55 -2.16
C LYS A 144 -7.27 -5.57 -3.14
N LEU A 145 -7.34 -4.29 -2.77
CA LEU A 145 -7.91 -3.23 -3.60
C LEU A 145 -6.86 -2.60 -4.52
N GLY A 146 -5.59 -2.64 -4.11
CA GLY A 146 -4.45 -2.12 -4.86
C GLY A 146 -3.87 -3.15 -5.85
N ASN A 147 -2.90 -2.69 -6.62
CA ASN A 147 -2.20 -3.51 -7.61
C ASN A 147 -0.87 -4.05 -7.09
N CYS A 148 -0.26 -3.32 -6.13
CA CYS A 148 1.11 -3.59 -5.69
C CYS A 148 1.17 -4.55 -4.49
N GLY A 149 0.03 -4.93 -3.90
CA GLY A 149 -0.07 -5.81 -2.76
C GLY A 149 0.55 -5.22 -1.49
N ASP A 150 1.86 -5.36 -1.36
CA ASP A 150 2.66 -4.73 -0.30
C ASP A 150 3.04 -3.28 -0.67
N LEU A 151 3.56 -2.52 0.29
CA LEU A 151 4.15 -1.21 0.02
C LEU A 151 5.46 -1.40 -0.77
N THR A 152 5.47 -0.94 -2.01
CA THR A 152 6.55 -1.16 -2.97
C THR A 152 6.99 0.16 -3.58
N ASN A 153 8.30 0.38 -3.77
CA ASN A 153 8.88 1.63 -4.31
C ASN A 153 8.18 2.85 -3.70
N LEU A 154 8.20 2.94 -2.38
CA LEU A 154 7.39 3.87 -1.60
C LEU A 154 7.88 5.31 -1.78
N ASP A 155 6.96 6.22 -2.10
CA ASP A 155 7.22 7.64 -2.27
C ASP A 155 6.24 8.47 -1.44
N ALA A 156 6.76 9.24 -0.49
CA ALA A 156 5.97 10.11 0.37
C ALA A 156 5.83 11.50 -0.25
N LYS A 157 4.61 12.00 -0.41
CA LYS A 157 4.30 13.34 -0.91
C LYS A 157 3.66 14.20 0.20
N PRO A 158 4.46 14.91 1.01
CA PRO A 158 3.95 15.70 2.13
C PRO A 158 2.93 16.75 1.72
N ALA A 159 3.12 17.43 0.59
CA ALA A 159 2.18 18.45 0.10
C ALA A 159 0.77 17.88 -0.21
N GLU A 160 0.68 16.59 -0.49
CA GLU A 160 -0.57 15.89 -0.81
C GLU A 160 -1.09 15.05 0.36
N HIS A 161 -0.32 14.92 1.44
CA HIS A 161 -0.56 13.98 2.54
C HIS A 161 -0.86 12.57 2.02
N THR A 162 -0.07 12.11 1.04
CA THR A 162 -0.30 10.86 0.31
C THR A 162 1.00 10.06 0.19
N LEU A 163 0.93 8.77 0.51
CA LEU A 163 1.96 7.80 0.17
C LEU A 163 1.61 7.14 -1.15
N TYR A 164 2.56 7.11 -2.07
CA TYR A 164 2.45 6.36 -3.31
C TYR A 164 3.28 5.08 -3.21
N SER A 165 2.67 3.99 -3.60
CA SER A 165 3.33 2.69 -3.77
C SER A 165 3.27 2.33 -5.24
N SER A 166 4.43 2.16 -5.86
CA SER A 166 4.51 1.82 -7.29
C SER A 166 5.15 0.46 -7.47
N CYS A 167 4.61 -0.34 -8.38
CA CYS A 167 5.16 -1.64 -8.69
C CYS A 167 5.05 -1.96 -10.17
N ARG A 168 5.95 -2.81 -10.63
CA ARG A 168 5.94 -3.34 -11.98
C ARG A 168 5.47 -4.79 -11.99
N SER A 169 4.48 -5.08 -12.84
CA SER A 169 4.04 -6.44 -13.12
C SER A 169 4.08 -6.66 -14.64
N GLY A 170 4.97 -7.52 -15.10
CA GLY A 170 5.27 -7.67 -16.52
C GLY A 170 5.77 -6.36 -17.15
N PRO A 171 5.17 -5.89 -18.25
CA PRO A 171 5.55 -4.63 -18.89
C PRO A 171 4.96 -3.38 -18.23
N ILE A 172 3.97 -3.52 -17.34
CA ILE A 172 3.13 -2.43 -16.85
C ILE A 172 3.58 -1.97 -15.47
N TRP A 173 3.60 -0.65 -15.27
CA TRP A 173 3.75 -0.01 -13.98
C TRP A 173 2.39 0.37 -13.42
N TYR A 174 2.18 0.05 -12.16
CA TYR A 174 1.01 0.44 -11.38
C TYR A 174 1.43 1.40 -10.28
N THR A 175 0.52 2.27 -9.88
CA THR A 175 0.71 3.17 -8.74
C THR A 175 -0.57 3.17 -7.91
N ASP A 176 -0.42 2.82 -6.66
CA ASP A 176 -1.44 2.87 -5.63
C ASP A 176 -1.18 4.07 -4.73
N ALA A 177 -2.21 4.83 -4.41
CA ALA A 177 -2.13 5.99 -3.53
C ALA A 177 -2.83 5.70 -2.21
N TYR A 178 -2.15 5.98 -1.11
CA TYR A 178 -2.62 5.72 0.24
C TYR A 178 -2.74 7.01 1.04
N ARG A 179 -3.73 7.07 1.93
CA ARG A 179 -3.94 8.16 2.89
C ARG A 179 -4.21 7.64 4.29
N TYR A 180 -3.92 8.46 5.28
CA TYR A 180 -4.20 8.12 6.67
C TYR A 180 -5.63 8.47 7.05
N ARG A 181 -6.26 7.59 7.82
CA ARG A 181 -7.47 7.88 8.59
C ARG A 181 -7.10 8.64 9.85
N ALA A 182 -8.10 9.22 10.52
CA ALA A 182 -7.90 9.94 11.79
C ALA A 182 -7.34 9.06 12.93
N ASP A 183 -7.51 7.73 12.84
CA ASP A 183 -6.97 6.76 13.80
C ASP A 183 -5.54 6.30 13.47
N GLY A 184 -4.87 6.95 12.50
CA GLY A 184 -3.51 6.64 12.09
C GLY A 184 -3.36 5.36 11.25
N VAL A 185 -4.45 4.78 10.76
CA VAL A 185 -4.43 3.62 9.87
C VAL A 185 -4.39 4.08 8.41
N LEU A 186 -3.44 3.53 7.65
CA LEU A 186 -3.27 3.83 6.23
C LEU A 186 -4.29 3.04 5.40
N TYR A 187 -5.03 3.69 4.51
CA TYR A 187 -5.99 3.04 3.61
C TYR A 187 -5.69 3.36 2.15
N LEU A 188 -6.06 2.45 1.27
CA LEU A 188 -5.95 2.69 -0.17
C LEU A 188 -6.97 3.76 -0.57
N TYR A 189 -6.46 4.92 -0.99
CA TYR A 189 -7.27 6.04 -1.47
C TYR A 189 -7.56 5.92 -2.97
N GLN A 190 -6.57 5.56 -3.78
CA GLN A 190 -6.73 5.39 -5.23
C GLN A 190 -5.86 4.24 -5.75
N ALA A 191 -6.41 3.51 -6.72
CA ALA A 191 -5.67 2.55 -7.53
C ALA A 191 -6.14 2.62 -8.98
N SER A 192 -5.22 2.40 -9.92
CA SER A 192 -5.57 2.29 -11.34
C SER A 192 -5.70 0.81 -11.71
N ARG A 193 -6.61 0.49 -12.63
CA ARG A 193 -6.71 -0.82 -13.28
C ARG A 193 -6.92 -0.64 -14.77
N GLU A 194 -6.52 -1.59 -15.57
CA GLU A 194 -6.78 -1.55 -17.01
C GLU A 194 -8.28 -1.50 -17.30
N LEU A 195 -8.65 -0.71 -18.29
CA LEU A 195 -10.01 -0.75 -18.83
C LEU A 195 -10.22 -2.04 -19.63
N PRO A 196 -11.43 -2.60 -19.67
CA PRO A 196 -11.77 -3.69 -20.59
C PRO A 196 -11.46 -3.32 -22.04
N GLN A 197 -11.07 -4.29 -22.85
CA GLN A 197 -10.61 -4.07 -24.22
C GLN A 197 -11.64 -3.30 -25.06
N GLU A 198 -12.92 -3.63 -24.93
CA GLU A 198 -14.01 -2.93 -25.63
C GLU A 198 -14.13 -1.45 -25.26
N VAL A 199 -13.66 -1.05 -24.07
CA VAL A 199 -13.59 0.37 -23.68
C VAL A 199 -12.29 0.98 -24.18
N GLN A 200 -11.17 0.26 -24.10
CA GLN A 200 -9.90 0.73 -24.64
C GLN A 200 -10.01 1.06 -26.13
N ASP A 201 -10.71 0.22 -26.91
CA ASP A 201 -10.92 0.42 -28.35
C ASP A 201 -11.71 1.70 -28.68
N LEU A 202 -12.44 2.26 -27.71
CA LEU A 202 -13.16 3.52 -27.86
C LEU A 202 -12.30 4.73 -27.50
N VAL A 203 -11.31 4.57 -26.63
CA VAL A 203 -10.51 5.70 -26.11
C VAL A 203 -9.58 6.25 -27.18
N ASP A 204 -9.63 7.56 -27.39
CA ASP A 204 -8.71 8.26 -28.29
C ASP A 204 -7.27 8.14 -27.77
N GLY A 205 -6.32 7.84 -28.67
CA GLY A 205 -4.90 7.75 -28.31
C GLY A 205 -4.20 6.56 -28.95
N LYS A 206 -3.01 6.24 -28.46
CA LYS A 206 -2.19 5.15 -28.98
C LYS A 206 -1.88 4.13 -27.89
N PRO A 207 -2.07 2.85 -28.13
CA PRO A 207 -1.72 1.78 -27.18
C PRO A 207 -0.23 1.74 -26.78
N ASP A 208 0.66 2.29 -27.61
CA ASP A 208 2.11 2.32 -27.34
C ASP A 208 2.49 3.15 -26.11
N ASP A 209 1.61 4.07 -25.66
CA ASP A 209 1.82 4.88 -24.47
C ASP A 209 1.44 4.15 -23.16
N GLY A 210 1.10 2.87 -23.23
CA GLY A 210 0.59 2.04 -22.13
C GLY A 210 -0.93 1.90 -22.18
N PRO A 211 -1.57 1.03 -21.37
CA PRO A 211 -3.01 0.78 -21.45
C PRO A 211 -3.83 1.99 -20.96
N ALA A 212 -4.99 2.19 -21.58
CA ALA A 212 -6.01 3.06 -21.01
C ALA A 212 -6.53 2.42 -19.71
N SER A 213 -6.72 3.23 -18.67
CA SER A 213 -6.97 2.74 -17.32
C SER A 213 -8.20 3.37 -16.68
N LEU A 214 -8.67 2.73 -15.60
CA LEU A 214 -9.72 3.22 -14.72
C LEU A 214 -9.11 3.56 -13.36
N LEU A 215 -9.05 4.83 -13.01
CA LEU A 215 -8.67 5.29 -11.68
C LEU A 215 -9.88 5.12 -10.75
N VAL A 216 -9.76 4.23 -9.78
CA VAL A 216 -10.79 3.97 -8.76
C VAL A 216 -10.38 4.67 -7.48
N SER A 217 -11.26 5.54 -6.96
CA SER A 217 -11.07 6.20 -5.67
C SER A 217 -11.93 5.50 -4.60
N HIS A 218 -11.37 5.36 -3.40
CA HIS A 218 -12.02 4.71 -2.26
C HIS A 218 -12.13 5.68 -1.08
N ASP A 219 -13.17 5.51 -0.28
CA ASP A 219 -13.25 6.13 1.03
C ASP A 219 -12.45 5.33 2.08
N ALA A 220 -12.38 5.85 3.29
CA ALA A 220 -11.62 5.25 4.38
C ALA A 220 -12.14 3.85 4.83
N SER A 221 -13.32 3.44 4.38
CA SER A 221 -13.86 2.09 4.61
C SER A 221 -13.48 1.08 3.50
N GLY A 222 -12.82 1.56 2.42
CA GLY A 222 -12.50 0.78 1.24
C GLY A 222 -13.64 0.73 0.20
N LYS A 223 -14.73 1.48 0.41
CA LYS A 223 -15.81 1.57 -0.57
C LYS A 223 -15.40 2.47 -1.72
N ALA A 224 -15.59 1.99 -2.95
CA ALA A 224 -15.35 2.81 -4.13
C ALA A 224 -16.35 3.98 -4.20
N ILE A 225 -15.81 5.20 -4.31
CA ILE A 225 -16.57 6.46 -4.37
C ILE A 225 -16.41 7.21 -5.68
N GLY A 226 -15.47 6.79 -6.53
CA GLY A 226 -15.24 7.38 -7.84
C GLY A 226 -14.57 6.41 -8.79
N ARG A 227 -14.89 6.53 -10.08
CA ARG A 227 -14.28 5.77 -11.18
C ARG A 227 -14.09 6.70 -12.36
N LYS A 228 -12.84 7.07 -12.64
CA LYS A 228 -12.50 8.00 -13.71
C LYS A 228 -11.64 7.28 -14.76
N PRO A 229 -12.13 7.13 -16.00
CA PRO A 229 -11.30 6.64 -17.10
C PRO A 229 -10.14 7.59 -17.37
N GLN A 230 -8.98 7.01 -17.67
CA GLN A 230 -7.75 7.71 -18.07
C GLN A 230 -7.32 7.24 -19.45
N ALA A 231 -6.75 8.15 -20.21
CA ALA A 231 -6.21 7.87 -21.53
C ALA A 231 -4.99 6.93 -21.48
N TYR A 232 -4.55 6.46 -22.63
CA TYR A 232 -3.28 5.77 -22.81
C TYR A 232 -2.15 6.62 -22.22
N GLY A 233 -1.30 6.03 -21.38
CA GLY A 233 -0.25 6.75 -20.67
C GLY A 233 -0.72 7.67 -19.52
N GLY A 234 -2.03 7.71 -19.23
CA GLY A 234 -2.63 8.53 -18.17
C GLY A 234 -3.27 9.82 -18.65
N GLY A 235 -3.79 10.63 -17.73
CA GLY A 235 -4.45 11.90 -18.04
C GLY A 235 -5.93 11.78 -18.39
N GLU A 236 -6.48 12.83 -19.00
CA GLU A 236 -7.90 12.88 -19.34
C GLU A 236 -8.21 12.03 -20.58
N ALA A 237 -9.12 11.08 -20.42
CA ALA A 237 -9.59 10.24 -21.53
C ALA A 237 -10.69 10.93 -22.32
N SER A 238 -10.70 10.71 -23.63
CA SER A 238 -11.78 11.11 -24.52
C SER A 238 -12.09 10.01 -25.53
N ILE A 239 -13.26 10.08 -26.11
CA ILE A 239 -13.67 9.23 -27.25
C ILE A 239 -14.20 10.13 -28.35
N THR A 240 -13.98 9.72 -29.61
CA THR A 240 -14.62 10.29 -30.79
C THR A 240 -15.74 9.36 -31.25
N VAL A 241 -16.96 9.86 -31.28
CA VAL A 241 -18.14 9.05 -31.66
C VAL A 241 -17.98 8.53 -33.09
N ALA A 242 -17.99 7.20 -33.24
CA ALA A 242 -17.83 6.53 -34.55
C ALA A 242 -19.17 6.13 -35.20
N VAL A 243 -20.23 6.04 -34.40
CA VAL A 243 -21.56 5.65 -34.89
C VAL A 243 -22.40 6.84 -35.33
N PRO A 244 -23.33 6.70 -36.30
CA PRO A 244 -24.12 7.82 -36.80
C PRO A 244 -24.91 8.55 -35.70
N LYS A 245 -25.36 7.82 -34.69
CA LYS A 245 -26.15 8.35 -33.58
C LYS A 245 -25.89 7.50 -32.34
N LEU A 246 -25.44 8.13 -31.25
CA LEU A 246 -25.21 7.49 -29.98
C LEU A 246 -26.11 8.11 -28.90
N ALA A 247 -26.92 7.29 -28.24
CA ALA A 247 -27.83 7.73 -27.19
C ALA A 247 -27.10 8.33 -26.01
N LEU A 248 -27.58 9.45 -25.46
CA LEU A 248 -27.04 10.09 -24.27
C LEU A 248 -28.09 10.05 -23.15
N HIS A 249 -27.85 9.23 -22.14
CA HIS A 249 -28.76 8.98 -21.03
C HIS A 249 -28.44 9.87 -19.82
N GLU A 250 -29.43 10.11 -18.96
CA GLU A 250 -29.23 10.87 -17.71
C GLU A 250 -28.54 10.05 -16.62
N ARG A 251 -28.67 8.74 -16.68
CA ARG A 251 -28.08 7.75 -15.75
C ARG A 251 -27.76 6.46 -16.50
N PRO A 252 -26.91 5.56 -15.94
CA PRO A 252 -26.55 4.30 -16.59
C PRO A 252 -27.72 3.30 -16.51
N HIS A 253 -28.70 3.52 -17.34
CA HIS A 253 -29.95 2.76 -17.37
C HIS A 253 -30.48 2.64 -18.81
N GLU A 254 -30.88 1.46 -19.20
CA GLU A 254 -31.55 1.22 -20.49
C GLU A 254 -32.93 1.88 -20.49
N GLY A 255 -33.26 2.49 -21.60
CA GLY A 255 -34.56 3.12 -21.80
C GLY A 255 -34.52 4.22 -22.87
N PRO A 256 -35.65 4.73 -23.27
CA PRO A 256 -35.73 5.74 -24.31
C PRO A 256 -35.11 7.06 -23.85
N THR A 257 -34.28 7.67 -24.70
CA THR A 257 -33.78 9.03 -24.51
C THR A 257 -33.98 9.82 -25.81
N ARG A 258 -34.21 11.13 -25.67
CA ARG A 258 -34.28 12.05 -26.82
C ARG A 258 -32.94 12.73 -27.07
N ARG A 259 -31.98 12.62 -26.11
CA ARG A 259 -30.67 13.20 -26.24
C ARG A 259 -29.72 12.22 -26.93
N TYR A 260 -28.92 12.72 -27.83
CA TYR A 260 -27.92 11.93 -28.54
C TYR A 260 -26.74 12.83 -28.97
N VAL A 261 -25.63 12.20 -29.30
CA VAL A 261 -24.48 12.74 -30.00
C VAL A 261 -24.30 12.02 -31.32
N VAL A 262 -23.54 12.61 -32.25
CA VAL A 262 -23.39 12.10 -33.61
C VAL A 262 -21.93 11.81 -33.95
N ALA A 263 -21.72 11.08 -35.04
CA ALA A 263 -20.40 10.75 -35.53
C ALA A 263 -19.51 12.03 -35.65
N GLY A 264 -18.28 11.94 -35.14
CA GLY A 264 -17.33 13.04 -35.09
C GLY A 264 -17.41 13.90 -33.82
N ASP A 265 -18.47 13.79 -33.00
CA ASP A 265 -18.51 14.47 -31.70
C ASP A 265 -17.43 13.91 -30.78
N LYS A 266 -16.70 14.79 -30.08
CA LYS A 266 -15.68 14.43 -29.09
C LYS A 266 -16.24 14.54 -27.68
N LEU A 267 -16.10 13.45 -26.91
CA LEU A 267 -16.65 13.31 -25.57
C LEU A 267 -15.50 13.11 -24.58
N ALA A 268 -15.41 13.94 -23.54
CA ALA A 268 -14.50 13.68 -22.43
C ALA A 268 -15.10 12.59 -21.51
N LEU A 269 -14.31 11.58 -21.12
CA LEU A 269 -14.71 10.56 -20.19
C LEU A 269 -14.53 11.08 -18.76
N VAL A 270 -15.62 11.15 -17.99
CA VAL A 270 -15.60 11.73 -16.63
C VAL A 270 -15.96 10.72 -15.55
N GLY A 271 -16.46 9.54 -15.92
CA GLY A 271 -16.79 8.46 -15.00
C GLY A 271 -17.14 7.15 -15.69
N ALA A 272 -17.34 6.10 -14.89
CA ALA A 272 -17.79 4.80 -15.32
C ALA A 272 -18.65 4.14 -14.23
N ASN A 273 -19.55 3.23 -14.62
CA ASN A 273 -20.22 2.35 -13.65
C ASN A 273 -19.27 1.21 -13.19
N ASP A 274 -19.69 0.42 -12.20
CA ASP A 274 -18.89 -0.65 -11.61
C ASP A 274 -18.39 -1.69 -12.62
N ALA A 275 -19.26 -2.05 -13.57
CA ALA A 275 -18.96 -3.04 -14.61
C ALA A 275 -18.28 -2.44 -15.85
N THR A 276 -18.05 -1.12 -15.88
CA THR A 276 -17.53 -0.39 -17.06
C THR A 276 -18.35 -0.58 -18.35
N THR A 277 -19.61 -0.99 -18.24
CA THR A 277 -20.53 -1.13 -19.37
C THR A 277 -21.21 0.20 -19.76
N TRP A 278 -21.12 1.19 -18.87
CA TRP A 278 -21.58 2.56 -19.07
C TRP A 278 -20.48 3.54 -18.72
N LEU A 279 -20.26 4.52 -19.59
CA LEU A 279 -19.31 5.60 -19.40
C LEU A 279 -20.06 6.91 -19.20
N GLN A 280 -19.68 7.66 -18.17
CA GLN A 280 -20.13 9.02 -17.98
C GLN A 280 -19.29 9.93 -18.84
N VAL A 281 -19.94 10.73 -19.68
CA VAL A 281 -19.27 11.60 -20.65
C VAL A 281 -19.69 13.05 -20.47
N ARG A 282 -18.77 13.94 -20.82
CA ARG A 282 -19.04 15.37 -20.95
C ARG A 282 -18.85 15.78 -22.40
N PHE A 283 -19.93 16.26 -23.00
CA PHE A 283 -19.96 16.84 -24.35
C PHE A 283 -20.01 18.35 -24.28
N SER A 284 -19.10 19.04 -24.96
CA SER A 284 -19.09 20.49 -25.07
C SER A 284 -19.93 20.92 -26.30
N ASN A 285 -21.20 21.24 -26.06
CA ASN A 285 -22.09 21.70 -27.13
C ASN A 285 -21.89 23.19 -27.35
N PRO A 286 -21.60 23.66 -28.59
CA PRO A 286 -21.35 25.08 -28.87
C PRO A 286 -22.50 26.04 -28.54
N ARG A 287 -23.74 25.52 -28.50
CA ARG A 287 -24.95 26.31 -28.24
C ARG A 287 -25.50 26.14 -26.82
N ALA A 288 -25.37 24.95 -26.24
CA ALA A 288 -25.97 24.60 -24.95
C ALA A 288 -24.94 24.50 -23.82
N GLY A 289 -23.63 24.69 -24.09
CA GLY A 289 -22.58 24.52 -23.10
C GLY A 289 -22.25 23.05 -22.82
N ALA A 290 -21.68 22.78 -21.64
CA ALA A 290 -21.29 21.43 -21.26
C ALA A 290 -22.53 20.59 -20.88
N ILE A 291 -22.68 19.44 -21.52
CA ILE A 291 -23.73 18.44 -21.26
C ILE A 291 -23.06 17.21 -20.69
N VAL A 292 -23.49 16.77 -19.51
CA VAL A 292 -23.04 15.50 -18.90
C VAL A 292 -24.14 14.46 -19.07
N GLY A 293 -23.75 13.26 -19.43
CA GLY A 293 -24.67 12.13 -19.60
C GLY A 293 -23.91 10.79 -19.60
N TRP A 294 -24.64 9.74 -19.86
CA TRP A 294 -24.11 8.38 -19.90
C TRP A 294 -24.33 7.76 -21.29
N ILE A 295 -23.31 7.08 -21.78
CA ILE A 295 -23.36 6.27 -23.00
C ILE A 295 -23.17 4.80 -22.65
N LYS A 296 -23.83 3.91 -23.40
CA LYS A 296 -23.62 2.47 -23.29
C LYS A 296 -22.46 2.06 -24.18
N VAL A 297 -21.47 1.34 -23.61
CA VAL A 297 -20.25 0.94 -24.34
C VAL A 297 -20.59 0.14 -25.59
N SER A 298 -21.50 -0.83 -25.50
CA SER A 298 -21.91 -1.68 -26.63
C SER A 298 -22.64 -0.91 -27.78
N GLU A 299 -23.12 0.30 -27.54
CA GLU A 299 -23.73 1.15 -28.56
C GLU A 299 -22.75 2.12 -29.20
N ALA A 300 -21.60 2.37 -28.53
CA ALA A 300 -20.58 3.27 -29.01
C ALA A 300 -19.62 2.62 -30.02
N SER A 301 -19.47 1.29 -29.97
CA SER A 301 -18.65 0.54 -30.91
C SER A 301 -19.33 0.49 -32.29
N ALA A 302 -18.62 0.85 -33.35
CA ALA A 302 -19.09 0.63 -34.70
C ALA A 302 -19.27 -0.89 -34.93
N PRO A 303 -20.36 -1.32 -35.61
CA PRO A 303 -20.48 -2.72 -35.96
C PRO A 303 -19.24 -3.15 -36.75
N ALA A 304 -18.62 -4.27 -36.35
CA ALA A 304 -17.49 -4.83 -37.09
C ALA A 304 -17.90 -4.90 -38.57
N ARG A 305 -17.14 -4.22 -39.43
CA ARG A 305 -17.31 -4.38 -40.88
C ARG A 305 -17.06 -5.85 -41.15
N ASN A 306 -18.12 -6.58 -41.53
CA ASN A 306 -18.00 -7.94 -42.03
C ASN A 306 -16.97 -7.94 -43.16
N ALA A 307 -15.77 -8.45 -42.87
CA ALA A 307 -14.79 -8.77 -43.88
C ALA A 307 -15.25 -10.02 -44.63
N ALA A 308 -16.38 -9.86 -45.39
CA ALA A 308 -16.92 -10.90 -46.21
C ALA A 308 -17.54 -10.25 -47.46
N ALA A 309 -16.72 -10.03 -48.46
CA ALA A 309 -17.08 -10.05 -49.89
C ALA A 309 -15.85 -9.72 -50.75
N SER A 310 -14.88 -10.58 -50.74
CA SER A 310 -13.92 -10.69 -51.86
C SER A 310 -13.65 -12.16 -52.13
N ASP A 311 -14.76 -12.82 -52.47
CA ASP A 311 -14.59 -14.09 -53.20
C ASP A 311 -15.48 -14.00 -54.45
N THR A 312 -14.86 -14.46 -55.54
CA THR A 312 -15.40 -14.67 -56.86
C THR A 312 -15.42 -13.50 -57.82
N ALA A 313 -14.39 -13.53 -58.67
CA ALA A 313 -14.57 -13.76 -60.11
C ALA A 313 -13.24 -13.95 -60.80
N GLN A 314 -12.87 -15.15 -61.03
CA GLN A 314 -12.00 -15.50 -62.16
C GLN A 314 -12.86 -16.24 -63.20
N PRO A 315 -12.78 -15.85 -64.46
CA PRO A 315 -13.26 -16.67 -65.57
C PRO A 315 -12.23 -17.76 -65.92
#